data_be6617ab7eb3ec8af8b3ffe3d925ab7e
#
_entry.id   be6617ab7eb3ec8af8b3ffe3d925ab7e
#
_cell.length_a   1.000
_cell.length_b   1.000
_cell.length_c   1.000
_cell.angle_alpha   90.00
_cell.angle_beta   90.00
_cell.angle_gamma   90.00
#
_symmetry.space_group_name_H-M   'P 1'
#
loop_
_entity.id
_entity.type
_entity.pdbx_description
1 polymer ?
#
loop_
_entity_poly.entity_id
_entity_poly.type
_entity_poly.pdbx_seq_one_letter_code
_entity_poly.pdbx_strand_id
1 'polypeptide(L)'
;MCQYNKMFSHVYVEKGVTEHSRTKQILEKLNNTTVIEIDHYKDVFCRKKQSISAQSNAKALILAENTSGCIYEGAPVCQSFGNENFYYCSCMMNCIFDCEYCYLKGMYPSGNLVVFVNLEDIFAELEALLAQKSIYLCVSYDADLVAIELLTGFVREWIAFTKKHENLTIEIRTKSGRCDLWSNYEACDRVIIAYTVSPQRVAAEYEHFASAPMERIQAAKCAMDSGFPVRLCFDPMIYCKDWRGEYSRMVGDVFSQIDGSKLWDVSIGSFRISQDYLKKMRKDMPCSAVVNFPYDNVNGYYQYPENIRSDMEEFMIQAVSEYVDKDRIFMWK
;
A
#
# COMPACT_ATOMS: atom_id res chain seq x y z
N MET A 1 -7.89 -23.89 -7.74
CA MET A 1 -8.95 -22.85 -7.62
C MET A 1 -8.26 -21.54 -7.32
N CYS A 2 -8.60 -20.46 -8.04
CA CYS A 2 -8.00 -19.15 -7.78
C CYS A 2 -8.37 -18.69 -6.34
N GLN A 3 -7.36 -18.30 -5.56
CA GLN A 3 -7.55 -17.89 -4.16
C GLN A 3 -8.49 -16.67 -4.01
N TYR A 4 -8.75 -15.94 -5.09
CA TYR A 4 -9.59 -14.72 -5.10
C TYR A 4 -11.09 -15.00 -5.30
N ASN A 5 -11.51 -16.22 -5.66
CA ASN A 5 -12.92 -16.54 -5.90
C ASN A 5 -13.85 -16.36 -4.68
N LYS A 6 -13.27 -16.36 -3.46
CA LYS A 6 -14.01 -16.10 -2.22
C LYS A 6 -13.82 -14.70 -1.69
N MET A 7 -12.96 -13.92 -2.32
CA MET A 7 -12.60 -12.58 -1.86
C MET A 7 -13.60 -11.53 -2.29
N PHE A 8 -14.15 -11.71 -3.49
CA PHE A 8 -15.11 -10.78 -4.06
C PHE A 8 -16.51 -11.42 -4.12
N SER A 9 -17.52 -10.68 -3.63
CA SER A 9 -18.92 -11.10 -3.69
C SER A 9 -19.44 -11.15 -5.13
N HIS A 10 -18.99 -10.19 -5.95
CA HIS A 10 -19.32 -10.08 -7.38
C HIS A 10 -18.35 -9.10 -8.06
N VAL A 11 -18.39 -9.04 -9.38
CA VAL A 11 -17.55 -8.15 -10.20
C VAL A 11 -18.44 -7.20 -10.98
N TYR A 12 -18.21 -5.90 -10.85
CA TYR A 12 -18.73 -4.90 -11.75
C TYR A 12 -17.77 -4.66 -12.89
N VAL A 13 -18.26 -4.50 -14.11
CA VAL A 13 -17.46 -4.19 -15.30
C VAL A 13 -18.07 -3.02 -16.02
N GLU A 14 -17.31 -1.95 -16.21
CA GLU A 14 -17.73 -0.85 -17.08
C GLU A 14 -17.91 -1.31 -18.52
N LYS A 15 -18.97 -0.86 -19.18
CA LYS A 15 -19.28 -1.23 -20.57
C LYS A 15 -18.12 -0.97 -21.53
N GLY A 16 -17.39 0.14 -21.31
CA GLY A 16 -16.23 0.52 -22.13
C GLY A 16 -15.08 -0.48 -22.10
N VAL A 17 -14.97 -1.31 -21.05
CA VAL A 17 -13.85 -2.23 -20.86
C VAL A 17 -14.24 -3.72 -20.88
N THR A 18 -15.47 -4.05 -21.27
CA THR A 18 -15.91 -5.47 -21.32
C THR A 18 -15.06 -6.30 -22.26
N GLU A 19 -14.64 -5.74 -23.39
CA GLU A 19 -13.81 -6.38 -24.41
C GLU A 19 -12.31 -6.23 -24.18
N HIS A 20 -11.89 -5.45 -23.19
CA HIS A 20 -10.49 -5.23 -22.89
C HIS A 20 -9.79 -6.55 -22.52
N SER A 21 -8.59 -6.79 -23.05
CA SER A 21 -7.85 -8.05 -22.86
C SER A 21 -7.60 -8.38 -21.38
N ARG A 22 -7.24 -7.37 -20.60
CA ARG A 22 -6.99 -7.51 -19.14
C ARG A 22 -8.28 -7.81 -18.37
N THR A 23 -9.42 -7.22 -18.77
CA THR A 23 -10.74 -7.56 -18.20
C THR A 23 -11.03 -9.05 -18.38
N LYS A 24 -10.88 -9.56 -19.61
CA LYS A 24 -11.10 -10.98 -19.92
C LYS A 24 -10.20 -11.89 -19.10
N GLN A 25 -8.90 -11.59 -19.01
CA GLN A 25 -7.93 -12.34 -18.21
C GLN A 25 -8.28 -12.36 -16.72
N ILE A 26 -8.75 -11.25 -16.16
CA ILE A 26 -9.18 -11.18 -14.77
C ILE A 26 -10.43 -12.02 -14.54
N LEU A 27 -11.43 -11.91 -15.41
CA LEU A 27 -12.68 -12.67 -15.30
C LEU A 27 -12.47 -14.17 -15.46
N GLU A 28 -11.57 -14.61 -16.33
CA GLU A 28 -11.17 -16.01 -16.48
C GLU A 28 -10.58 -16.59 -15.18
N LYS A 29 -9.85 -15.79 -14.43
CA LYS A 29 -9.29 -16.19 -13.12
C LYS A 29 -10.34 -16.23 -12.00
N LEU A 30 -11.44 -15.47 -12.15
CA LEU A 30 -12.54 -15.36 -11.19
C LEU A 30 -13.73 -16.25 -11.56
N ASN A 31 -13.46 -17.52 -11.86
CA ASN A 31 -14.49 -18.49 -12.23
C ASN A 31 -15.63 -18.56 -11.21
N ASN A 32 -16.87 -18.53 -11.67
CA ASN A 32 -18.11 -18.58 -10.88
C ASN A 32 -18.45 -17.30 -10.08
N THR A 33 -17.84 -16.16 -10.38
CA THR A 33 -18.23 -14.88 -9.78
C THR A 33 -19.33 -14.22 -10.64
N THR A 34 -20.37 -13.68 -10.00
CA THR A 34 -21.40 -12.94 -10.72
C THR A 34 -20.81 -11.67 -11.31
N VAL A 35 -20.95 -11.49 -12.61
CA VAL A 35 -20.53 -10.28 -13.34
C VAL A 35 -21.74 -9.38 -13.59
N ILE A 36 -21.59 -8.10 -13.28
CA ILE A 36 -22.62 -7.06 -13.42
C ILE A 36 -22.05 -5.93 -14.26
N GLU A 37 -22.65 -5.67 -15.40
CA GLU A 37 -22.28 -4.56 -16.28
C GLU A 37 -22.80 -3.23 -15.72
N ILE A 38 -21.97 -2.18 -15.77
CA ILE A 38 -22.29 -0.82 -15.30
C ILE A 38 -21.88 0.23 -16.34
N ASP A 39 -22.49 1.40 -16.28
CA ASP A 39 -22.13 2.49 -17.19
C ASP A 39 -20.82 3.17 -16.77
N HIS A 40 -20.64 3.45 -15.46
CA HIS A 40 -19.42 4.07 -14.94
C HIS A 40 -19.10 3.56 -13.52
N TYR A 41 -17.82 3.35 -13.18
CA TYR A 41 -17.42 2.82 -11.87
C TYR A 41 -17.93 3.67 -10.69
N LYS A 42 -18.03 5.00 -10.86
CA LYS A 42 -18.55 5.90 -9.81
C LYS A 42 -20.02 5.64 -9.47
N ASP A 43 -20.80 5.03 -10.35
CA ASP A 43 -22.19 4.68 -10.09
C ASP A 43 -22.34 3.67 -8.96
N VAL A 44 -21.30 2.87 -8.73
CA VAL A 44 -21.20 1.93 -7.62
C VAL A 44 -20.30 2.47 -6.52
N PHE A 45 -19.10 2.89 -6.88
CA PHE A 45 -18.07 3.29 -5.93
C PHE A 45 -18.44 4.54 -5.13
N CYS A 46 -19.10 5.51 -5.75
CA CYS A 46 -19.50 6.78 -5.14
C CYS A 46 -20.94 6.82 -4.62
N ARG A 47 -21.63 5.67 -4.48
CA ARG A 47 -22.98 5.61 -3.91
C ARG A 47 -23.00 6.22 -2.50
N LYS A 48 -24.07 6.96 -2.20
CA LYS A 48 -24.28 7.54 -0.87
C LYS A 48 -24.62 6.45 0.16
N LYS A 49 -24.30 6.72 1.43
CA LYS A 49 -24.65 5.86 2.59
C LYS A 49 -24.03 4.46 2.55
N GLN A 50 -22.86 4.32 1.96
CA GLN A 50 -22.06 3.10 2.07
C GLN A 50 -21.40 3.03 3.44
N SER A 51 -21.19 1.82 3.95
CA SER A 51 -20.37 1.53 5.12
C SER A 51 -19.19 0.66 4.68
N ILE A 52 -17.97 1.14 4.85
CA ILE A 52 -16.76 0.42 4.48
C ILE A 52 -16.60 -0.80 5.37
N SER A 53 -16.88 -0.67 6.67
CA SER A 53 -16.81 -1.78 7.62
C SER A 53 -17.81 -2.90 7.27
N ALA A 54 -19.02 -2.56 6.80
CA ALA A 54 -19.97 -3.56 6.33
C ALA A 54 -19.53 -4.26 5.03
N GLN A 55 -18.78 -3.57 4.18
CA GLN A 55 -18.24 -4.13 2.93
C GLN A 55 -16.98 -4.98 3.14
N SER A 56 -16.31 -4.89 4.28
CA SER A 56 -15.02 -5.56 4.53
C SER A 56 -15.05 -7.07 4.26
N ASN A 57 -16.15 -7.75 4.61
CA ASN A 57 -16.31 -9.19 4.42
C ASN A 57 -16.93 -9.60 3.08
N ALA A 58 -17.36 -8.63 2.24
CA ALA A 58 -18.07 -8.88 1.00
C ALA A 58 -17.74 -7.80 -0.05
N LYS A 59 -16.47 -7.48 -0.23
CA LYS A 59 -16.01 -6.49 -1.21
C LYS A 59 -16.43 -6.92 -2.61
N ALA A 60 -16.79 -5.94 -3.44
CA ALA A 60 -16.90 -6.15 -4.88
C ALA A 60 -15.60 -5.71 -5.56
N LEU A 61 -15.30 -6.35 -6.69
CA LEU A 61 -14.27 -5.87 -7.63
C LEU A 61 -14.96 -5.03 -8.70
N ILE A 62 -14.37 -3.91 -9.07
CA ILE A 62 -14.84 -3.05 -10.14
C ILE A 62 -13.72 -2.94 -11.18
N LEU A 63 -13.99 -3.40 -12.41
CA LEU A 63 -13.09 -3.25 -13.54
C LEU A 63 -13.53 -2.05 -14.36
N ALA A 64 -12.65 -1.09 -14.53
CA ALA A 64 -12.98 0.20 -15.12
C ALA A 64 -11.80 0.75 -15.95
N GLU A 65 -12.04 1.82 -16.67
CA GLU A 65 -10.96 2.65 -17.24
C GLU A 65 -10.84 3.98 -16.50
N ASN A 66 -9.62 4.52 -16.42
CA ASN A 66 -9.40 5.88 -15.99
C ASN A 66 -8.98 6.72 -17.19
N THR A 67 -9.80 7.71 -17.53
CA THR A 67 -9.58 8.65 -18.64
C THR A 67 -9.15 10.05 -18.18
N SER A 68 -9.03 10.28 -16.86
CA SER A 68 -8.78 11.61 -16.28
C SER A 68 -7.36 11.84 -15.78
N GLY A 69 -6.43 10.94 -16.12
CA GLY A 69 -5.08 10.91 -15.58
C GLY A 69 -4.97 10.12 -14.29
N CYS A 70 -3.82 9.47 -14.10
CA CYS A 70 -3.55 8.60 -12.95
C CYS A 70 -2.26 8.95 -12.23
N ILE A 71 -1.50 9.92 -12.70
CA ILE A 71 -0.20 10.30 -12.14
C ILE A 71 -0.32 11.67 -11.50
N TYR A 72 0.01 11.73 -10.23
CA TYR A 72 -0.16 12.92 -9.40
C TYR A 72 1.17 13.30 -8.77
N GLU A 73 1.46 14.60 -8.72
CA GLU A 73 2.59 15.11 -7.95
C GLU A 73 2.38 14.85 -6.46
N GLY A 74 3.44 14.39 -5.79
CA GLY A 74 3.37 14.08 -4.37
C GLY A 74 3.13 15.31 -3.52
N ALA A 75 2.14 15.25 -2.64
CA ALA A 75 1.87 16.35 -1.72
C ALA A 75 3.07 16.55 -0.75
N PRO A 76 3.30 17.79 -0.25
CA PRO A 76 4.39 18.08 0.70
C PRO A 76 4.37 17.21 1.98
N VAL A 77 3.21 16.64 2.32
CA VAL A 77 3.07 15.72 3.47
C VAL A 77 3.53 14.30 3.17
N CYS A 78 3.80 13.95 1.91
CA CYS A 78 4.28 12.62 1.54
C CYS A 78 5.79 12.53 1.77
N GLN A 79 6.26 11.34 2.19
CA GLN A 79 7.70 11.09 2.29
C GLN A 79 8.29 10.89 0.90
N SER A 80 9.12 11.83 0.46
CA SER A 80 9.76 11.79 -0.85
C SER A 80 11.08 11.01 -0.89
N PHE A 81 11.59 10.59 0.27
CA PHE A 81 12.90 9.91 0.40
C PHE A 81 14.06 10.68 -0.26
N GLY A 82 14.00 12.02 -0.17
CA GLY A 82 15.00 12.91 -0.77
C GLY A 82 14.88 13.11 -2.28
N ASN A 83 13.84 12.59 -2.91
CA ASN A 83 13.61 12.79 -4.35
C ASN A 83 12.85 14.08 -4.62
N GLU A 84 13.37 14.92 -5.54
CA GLU A 84 12.75 16.20 -5.91
C GLU A 84 11.45 16.01 -6.71
N ASN A 85 11.44 15.04 -7.62
CA ASN A 85 10.31 14.76 -8.50
C ASN A 85 9.56 13.52 -8.00
N PHE A 86 8.93 13.66 -6.84
CA PHE A 86 8.12 12.60 -6.24
C PHE A 86 6.68 12.65 -6.78
N TYR A 87 6.24 11.52 -7.32
CA TYR A 87 4.90 11.30 -7.86
C TYR A 87 4.27 10.04 -7.27
N TYR A 88 2.95 9.94 -7.34
CA TYR A 88 2.25 8.69 -7.08
C TYR A 88 1.26 8.37 -8.21
N CYS A 89 0.94 7.09 -8.33
CA CYS A 89 0.04 6.58 -9.34
C CYS A 89 -1.16 5.87 -8.67
N SER A 90 -2.36 6.15 -9.18
CA SER A 90 -3.59 5.47 -8.79
C SER A 90 -4.08 4.54 -9.90
N CYS A 91 -3.31 3.49 -10.22
CA CYS A 91 -3.74 2.44 -11.16
C CYS A 91 -4.83 1.52 -10.56
N MET A 92 -5.06 1.64 -9.26
CA MET A 92 -6.12 0.97 -8.51
C MET A 92 -6.58 1.87 -7.37
N MET A 93 -7.81 1.64 -6.89
CA MET A 93 -8.35 2.31 -5.71
C MET A 93 -8.76 1.28 -4.67
N ASN A 94 -8.43 1.54 -3.40
CA ASN A 94 -8.57 0.67 -2.26
C ASN A 94 -7.63 -0.54 -2.24
N CYS A 95 -7.61 -1.20 -1.10
CA CYS A 95 -6.77 -2.35 -0.81
C CYS A 95 -7.62 -3.54 -0.37
N ILE A 96 -7.16 -4.74 -0.67
CA ILE A 96 -7.82 -5.96 -0.20
C ILE A 96 -7.62 -6.19 1.30
N PHE A 97 -6.53 -5.69 1.85
CA PHE A 97 -6.28 -5.71 3.29
C PHE A 97 -7.20 -4.71 4.00
N ASP A 98 -7.65 -5.07 5.17
CA ASP A 98 -8.64 -4.29 5.91
C ASP A 98 -8.04 -3.70 7.19
N CYS A 99 -6.90 -3.00 7.08
CA CYS A 99 -6.27 -2.36 8.23
C CYS A 99 -7.16 -1.25 8.79
N GLU A 100 -7.42 -1.28 10.11
CA GLU A 100 -8.33 -0.31 10.75
C GLU A 100 -7.82 1.14 10.66
N TYR A 101 -6.53 1.34 10.73
CA TYR A 101 -5.88 2.65 10.66
C TYR A 101 -5.63 3.16 9.24
N CYS A 102 -6.03 2.42 8.19
CA CYS A 102 -5.75 2.78 6.81
C CYS A 102 -6.50 4.05 6.39
N TYR A 103 -5.78 5.07 5.95
CA TYR A 103 -6.35 6.35 5.51
C TYR A 103 -7.33 6.22 4.34
N LEU A 104 -7.22 5.15 3.54
CA LEU A 104 -8.15 4.88 2.43
C LEU A 104 -9.60 4.77 2.91
N LYS A 105 -9.82 4.28 4.14
CA LYS A 105 -11.15 4.23 4.76
C LYS A 105 -11.77 5.62 5.01
N GLY A 106 -10.94 6.63 5.19
CA GLY A 106 -11.40 8.03 5.30
C GLY A 106 -11.43 8.75 3.95
N MET A 107 -10.58 8.36 3.03
CA MET A 107 -10.44 8.96 1.70
C MET A 107 -11.60 8.55 0.79
N TYR A 108 -11.84 7.27 0.64
CA TYR A 108 -12.83 6.72 -0.28
C TYR A 108 -14.22 6.59 0.35
N PRO A 109 -15.27 6.65 -0.47
CA PRO A 109 -16.66 6.48 -0.01
C PRO A 109 -17.11 5.02 0.04
N SER A 110 -16.30 4.09 -0.46
CA SER A 110 -16.58 2.66 -0.59
C SER A 110 -15.39 1.81 -0.19
N GLY A 111 -15.64 0.60 0.33
CA GLY A 111 -14.64 -0.43 0.58
C GLY A 111 -14.36 -1.34 -0.63
N ASN A 112 -15.09 -1.17 -1.74
CA ASN A 112 -14.90 -1.95 -2.96
C ASN A 112 -13.55 -1.64 -3.60
N LEU A 113 -12.96 -2.62 -4.28
CA LEU A 113 -11.72 -2.48 -5.02
C LEU A 113 -12.00 -2.03 -6.46
N VAL A 114 -11.31 -1.00 -6.93
CA VAL A 114 -11.34 -0.60 -8.35
C VAL A 114 -10.00 -0.93 -8.98
N VAL A 115 -10.03 -1.58 -10.14
CA VAL A 115 -8.85 -1.84 -10.99
C VAL A 115 -9.07 -1.12 -12.31
N PHE A 116 -8.18 -0.20 -12.63
CA PHE A 116 -8.16 0.46 -13.93
C PHE A 116 -7.40 -0.42 -14.92
N VAL A 117 -8.13 -1.00 -15.86
CA VAL A 117 -7.56 -2.02 -16.75
C VAL A 117 -6.70 -1.45 -17.87
N ASN A 118 -6.82 -0.14 -18.14
CA ASN A 118 -6.07 0.59 -19.16
C ASN A 118 -4.69 1.08 -18.66
N LEU A 119 -3.85 0.17 -18.15
CA LEU A 119 -2.52 0.49 -17.60
C LEU A 119 -1.59 1.08 -18.68
N GLU A 120 -1.79 0.75 -19.95
CA GLU A 120 -1.08 1.30 -21.10
C GLU A 120 -1.25 2.81 -21.25
N ASP A 121 -2.41 3.35 -20.93
CA ASP A 121 -2.65 4.81 -20.97
C ASP A 121 -1.89 5.52 -19.84
N ILE A 122 -1.78 4.87 -18.68
CA ILE A 122 -0.98 5.35 -17.55
C ILE A 122 0.50 5.37 -17.93
N PHE A 123 0.98 4.34 -18.62
CA PHE A 123 2.35 4.30 -19.11
C PHE A 123 2.62 5.40 -20.15
N ALA A 124 1.69 5.66 -21.05
CA ALA A 124 1.82 6.74 -22.02
C ALA A 124 1.86 8.13 -21.35
N GLU A 125 1.05 8.37 -20.32
CA GLU A 125 1.10 9.59 -19.51
C GLU A 125 2.48 9.73 -18.82
N LEU A 126 3.00 8.64 -18.26
CA LEU A 126 4.29 8.63 -17.60
C LEU A 126 5.45 8.85 -18.56
N GLU A 127 5.41 8.29 -19.76
CA GLU A 127 6.42 8.52 -20.81
C GLU A 127 6.52 10.01 -21.18
N ALA A 128 5.39 10.71 -21.28
CA ALA A 128 5.36 12.14 -21.54
C ALA A 128 6.04 12.97 -20.43
N LEU A 129 5.91 12.55 -19.17
CA LEU A 129 6.59 13.16 -18.03
C LEU A 129 8.09 12.83 -18.01
N LEU A 130 8.44 11.57 -18.28
CA LEU A 130 9.82 11.09 -18.31
C LEU A 130 10.65 11.75 -19.44
N ALA A 131 10.01 12.18 -20.51
CA ALA A 131 10.67 12.98 -21.56
C ALA A 131 11.19 14.33 -21.05
N GLN A 132 10.72 14.80 -19.89
CA GLN A 132 11.06 16.13 -19.35
C GLN A 132 11.97 16.05 -18.11
N LYS A 133 11.88 14.97 -17.30
CA LYS A 133 12.59 14.86 -16.03
C LYS A 133 12.70 13.42 -15.55
N SER A 134 13.62 13.18 -14.60
CA SER A 134 13.65 11.93 -13.85
C SER A 134 12.54 11.91 -12.80
N ILE A 135 11.93 10.75 -12.57
CA ILE A 135 10.76 10.60 -11.67
C ILE A 135 11.01 9.49 -10.66
N TYR A 136 10.63 9.76 -9.41
CA TYR A 136 10.41 8.76 -8.39
C TYR A 136 8.89 8.58 -8.22
N LEU A 137 8.38 7.37 -8.50
CA LEU A 137 6.95 7.09 -8.56
C LEU A 137 6.53 6.02 -7.55
N CYS A 138 5.64 6.35 -6.62
CA CYS A 138 4.95 5.36 -5.78
C CYS A 138 3.76 4.77 -6.56
N VAL A 139 3.88 3.53 -7.04
CA VAL A 139 2.86 2.89 -7.90
C VAL A 139 1.77 2.16 -7.11
N SER A 140 1.93 2.01 -5.80
CA SER A 140 0.98 1.33 -4.90
C SER A 140 0.45 2.27 -3.81
N TYR A 141 0.30 3.56 -4.12
CA TYR A 141 -0.10 4.55 -3.11
C TYR A 141 -1.50 4.28 -2.56
N ASP A 142 -2.45 3.97 -3.43
CA ASP A 142 -3.87 3.76 -3.09
C ASP A 142 -4.27 2.28 -3.03
N ALA A 143 -3.31 1.35 -3.08
CA ALA A 143 -3.58 -0.08 -3.17
C ALA A 143 -2.37 -0.92 -2.69
N ASP A 144 -2.56 -2.23 -2.60
CA ASP A 144 -1.46 -3.20 -2.51
C ASP A 144 -1.45 -4.06 -3.77
N LEU A 145 -0.56 -3.73 -4.70
CA LEU A 145 -0.46 -4.42 -6.00
C LEU A 145 0.05 -5.85 -5.85
N VAL A 146 0.97 -6.10 -4.91
CA VAL A 146 1.55 -7.43 -4.66
C VAL A 146 0.49 -8.41 -4.18
N ALA A 147 -0.43 -7.95 -3.34
CA ALA A 147 -1.50 -8.76 -2.78
C ALA A 147 -2.45 -9.34 -3.85
N ILE A 148 -2.60 -8.65 -4.99
CA ILE A 148 -3.48 -9.07 -6.08
C ILE A 148 -2.73 -9.33 -7.40
N GLU A 149 -1.41 -9.47 -7.35
CA GLU A 149 -0.57 -9.65 -8.53
C GLU A 149 -0.99 -10.84 -9.39
N LEU A 150 -1.33 -11.98 -8.78
CA LEU A 150 -1.79 -13.14 -9.54
C LEU A 150 -3.09 -12.88 -10.32
N LEU A 151 -3.88 -11.90 -9.87
CA LEU A 151 -5.10 -11.51 -10.57
C LEU A 151 -4.80 -10.54 -11.71
N THR A 152 -4.04 -9.49 -11.43
CA THR A 152 -3.85 -8.34 -12.33
C THR A 152 -2.59 -8.40 -13.18
N GLY A 153 -1.48 -8.93 -12.65
CA GLY A 153 -0.16 -8.88 -13.31
C GLY A 153 0.50 -7.50 -13.31
N PHE A 154 0.00 -6.56 -12.50
CA PHE A 154 0.47 -5.17 -12.53
C PHE A 154 1.90 -4.99 -12.05
N VAL A 155 2.33 -5.73 -11.03
CA VAL A 155 3.72 -5.68 -10.54
C VAL A 155 4.69 -6.04 -11.66
N ARG A 156 4.40 -7.14 -12.38
CA ARG A 156 5.21 -7.57 -13.53
C ARG A 156 5.29 -6.49 -14.62
N GLU A 157 4.16 -5.86 -14.96
CA GLU A 157 4.10 -4.83 -15.98
C GLU A 157 4.87 -3.57 -15.56
N TRP A 158 4.75 -3.15 -14.30
CA TRP A 158 5.52 -2.03 -13.74
C TRP A 158 7.02 -2.30 -13.75
N ILE A 159 7.46 -3.50 -13.35
CA ILE A 159 8.88 -3.90 -13.42
C ILE A 159 9.38 -3.81 -14.87
N ALA A 160 8.63 -4.39 -15.80
CA ALA A 160 9.00 -4.40 -17.22
C ALA A 160 9.04 -2.99 -17.84
N PHE A 161 8.14 -2.11 -17.43
CA PHE A 161 8.13 -0.71 -17.86
C PHE A 161 9.33 0.04 -17.29
N THR A 162 9.60 -0.08 -15.98
CA THR A 162 10.72 0.60 -15.32
C THR A 162 12.07 0.21 -15.93
N LYS A 163 12.25 -1.04 -16.29
CA LYS A 163 13.48 -1.52 -16.94
C LYS A 163 13.79 -0.81 -18.25
N LYS A 164 12.79 -0.31 -18.97
CA LYS A 164 12.94 0.41 -20.23
C LYS A 164 13.29 1.90 -20.08
N HIS A 165 13.14 2.45 -18.85
CA HIS A 165 13.26 3.89 -18.60
C HIS A 165 14.30 4.16 -17.50
N GLU A 166 15.52 4.56 -17.88
CA GLU A 166 16.63 4.77 -16.95
C GLU A 166 16.39 5.91 -15.95
N ASN A 167 15.54 6.86 -16.28
CA ASN A 167 15.17 8.01 -15.45
C ASN A 167 13.88 7.80 -14.63
N LEU A 168 13.43 6.54 -14.50
CA LEU A 168 12.30 6.16 -13.66
C LEU A 168 12.78 5.27 -12.52
N THR A 169 12.47 5.67 -11.29
CA THR A 169 12.54 4.80 -10.10
C THR A 169 11.14 4.62 -9.55
N ILE A 170 10.74 3.39 -9.26
CA ILE A 170 9.42 3.11 -8.68
C ILE A 170 9.53 2.50 -7.28
N GLU A 171 8.52 2.79 -6.44
CA GLU A 171 8.29 2.11 -5.17
C GLU A 171 7.02 1.26 -5.25
N ILE A 172 7.13 -0.01 -4.87
CA ILE A 172 6.00 -0.92 -4.70
C ILE A 172 5.88 -1.25 -3.21
N ARG A 173 4.91 -0.62 -2.52
CA ARG A 173 4.69 -0.83 -1.09
C ARG A 173 3.69 -1.94 -0.84
N THR A 174 3.97 -2.82 0.14
CA THR A 174 3.13 -3.99 0.39
C THR A 174 3.14 -4.46 1.85
N LYS A 175 2.04 -5.11 2.26
CA LYS A 175 1.91 -5.97 3.45
C LYS A 175 1.71 -7.45 3.08
N SER A 176 1.96 -7.81 1.84
CA SER A 176 1.83 -9.19 1.37
C SER A 176 3.03 -10.03 1.78
N GLY A 177 2.79 -11.23 2.30
CA GLY A 177 3.81 -12.24 2.59
C GLY A 177 4.21 -13.12 1.39
N ARG A 178 3.96 -12.67 0.15
CA ARG A 178 4.22 -13.42 -1.06
C ARG A 178 5.71 -13.44 -1.39
N CYS A 179 6.33 -14.58 -1.07
CA CYS A 179 7.75 -14.86 -1.36
C CYS A 179 7.94 -15.36 -2.80
N ASP A 180 6.97 -16.13 -3.29
CA ASP A 180 7.01 -16.87 -4.56
C ASP A 180 7.01 -15.97 -5.82
N LEU A 181 6.69 -14.68 -5.69
CA LEU A 181 6.65 -13.77 -6.82
C LEU A 181 8.05 -13.37 -7.30
N TRP A 182 8.94 -13.09 -6.37
CA TRP A 182 10.19 -12.39 -6.68
C TRP A 182 11.17 -13.21 -7.51
N SER A 183 11.22 -14.52 -7.30
CA SER A 183 12.03 -15.44 -8.12
C SER A 183 11.56 -15.56 -9.57
N ASN A 184 10.33 -15.12 -9.87
CA ASN A 184 9.75 -15.14 -11.22
C ASN A 184 9.97 -13.85 -12.00
N TYR A 185 10.56 -12.83 -11.36
CA TYR A 185 10.80 -11.54 -11.98
C TYR A 185 12.30 -11.25 -12.04
N GLU A 186 12.74 -10.68 -13.13
CA GLU A 186 14.09 -10.17 -13.25
C GLU A 186 14.20 -8.85 -12.52
N ALA A 187 15.07 -8.80 -11.52
CA ALA A 187 15.27 -7.62 -10.67
C ALA A 187 15.75 -6.40 -11.46
N CYS A 188 15.43 -5.23 -10.92
CA CYS A 188 15.89 -3.94 -11.42
C CYS A 188 16.23 -3.06 -10.21
N ASP A 189 17.38 -2.41 -10.22
CA ASP A 189 17.89 -1.54 -9.16
C ASP A 189 17.05 -0.28 -8.93
N ARG A 190 16.17 0.05 -9.86
CA ARG A 190 15.21 1.16 -9.79
C ARG A 190 13.79 0.73 -9.40
N VAL A 191 13.60 -0.53 -9.01
CA VAL A 191 12.32 -1.05 -8.50
C VAL A 191 12.50 -1.37 -7.03
N ILE A 192 12.09 -0.44 -6.17
CA ILE A 192 12.20 -0.58 -4.71
C ILE A 192 10.97 -1.30 -4.17
N ILE A 193 11.17 -2.44 -3.52
CA ILE A 193 10.09 -3.17 -2.85
C ILE A 193 10.04 -2.74 -1.39
N ALA A 194 8.96 -2.06 -1.01
CA ALA A 194 8.79 -1.47 0.31
C ALA A 194 7.86 -2.32 1.18
N TYR A 195 8.40 -3.03 2.16
CA TYR A 195 7.62 -3.87 3.07
C TYR A 195 7.26 -3.11 4.34
N THR A 196 5.95 -2.96 4.59
CA THR A 196 5.49 -2.45 5.89
C THR A 196 5.47 -3.58 6.90
N VAL A 197 6.21 -3.41 7.99
CA VAL A 197 6.29 -4.36 9.11
C VAL A 197 5.75 -3.71 10.38
N SER A 198 4.89 -4.43 11.08
CA SER A 198 4.25 -4.02 12.33
C SER A 198 4.51 -5.07 13.41
N PRO A 199 4.49 -4.72 14.70
CA PRO A 199 4.51 -5.70 15.77
C PRO A 199 3.39 -6.73 15.63
N GLN A 200 3.64 -7.98 16.06
CA GLN A 200 2.66 -9.07 15.97
C GLN A 200 1.32 -8.70 16.62
N ARG A 201 1.37 -7.98 17.73
CA ARG A 201 0.16 -7.50 18.40
C ARG A 201 -0.63 -6.52 17.56
N VAL A 202 0.03 -5.52 16.97
CA VAL A 202 -0.61 -4.52 16.11
C VAL A 202 -1.22 -5.18 14.88
N ALA A 203 -0.50 -6.12 14.28
CA ALA A 203 -1.01 -6.87 13.13
C ALA A 203 -2.25 -7.69 13.48
N ALA A 204 -2.23 -8.40 14.61
CA ALA A 204 -3.34 -9.24 15.05
C ALA A 204 -4.59 -8.42 15.42
N GLU A 205 -4.40 -7.24 16.03
CA GLU A 205 -5.51 -6.38 16.48
C GLU A 205 -6.10 -5.53 15.36
N TYR A 206 -5.29 -5.04 14.40
CA TYR A 206 -5.71 -3.97 13.47
C TYR A 206 -5.47 -4.23 11.98
N GLU A 207 -4.75 -5.28 11.59
CA GLU A 207 -4.41 -5.52 10.18
C GLU A 207 -5.11 -6.76 9.62
N HIS A 208 -6.43 -6.68 9.55
CA HIS A 208 -7.27 -7.77 9.07
C HIS A 208 -6.92 -8.12 7.62
N PHE A 209 -6.80 -9.42 7.32
CA PHE A 209 -6.45 -10.00 6.02
C PHE A 209 -5.03 -9.70 5.49
N ALA A 210 -4.23 -8.87 6.16
CA ALA A 210 -2.82 -8.73 5.82
C ALA A 210 -2.02 -9.97 6.28
N SER A 211 -0.94 -10.27 5.59
CA SER A 211 -0.04 -11.36 5.98
C SER A 211 0.58 -11.10 7.35
N ALA A 212 0.89 -12.15 8.10
CA ALA A 212 1.54 -12.04 9.39
C ALA A 212 2.90 -11.31 9.26
N PRO A 213 3.37 -10.56 10.28
CA PRO A 213 4.63 -9.82 10.22
C PRO A 213 5.83 -10.68 9.80
N MET A 214 5.94 -11.89 10.34
CA MET A 214 7.03 -12.80 9.98
C MET A 214 7.00 -13.24 8.51
N GLU A 215 5.80 -13.42 7.94
CA GLU A 215 5.65 -13.71 6.51
C GLU A 215 6.11 -12.54 5.63
N ARG A 216 5.84 -11.29 6.07
CA ARG A 216 6.32 -10.09 5.36
C ARG A 216 7.85 -9.95 5.45
N ILE A 217 8.44 -10.23 6.62
CA ILE A 217 9.91 -10.25 6.80
C ILE A 217 10.53 -11.29 5.87
N GLN A 218 9.96 -12.50 5.83
CA GLN A 218 10.44 -13.55 4.92
C GLN A 218 10.29 -13.15 3.45
N ALA A 219 9.17 -12.52 3.07
CA ALA A 219 8.95 -12.04 1.71
C ALA A 219 9.90 -10.90 1.33
N ALA A 220 10.22 -10.01 2.27
CA ALA A 220 11.24 -8.97 2.10
C ALA A 220 12.62 -9.60 1.83
N LYS A 221 12.99 -10.62 2.63
CA LYS A 221 14.22 -11.39 2.40
C LYS A 221 14.23 -12.05 1.02
N CYS A 222 13.12 -12.67 0.60
CA CYS A 222 13.02 -13.27 -0.74
C CYS A 222 13.21 -12.23 -1.86
N ALA A 223 12.68 -11.02 -1.70
CA ALA A 223 12.90 -9.94 -2.66
C ALA A 223 14.37 -9.53 -2.73
N MET A 224 15.04 -9.39 -1.58
CA MET A 224 16.49 -9.10 -1.51
C MET A 224 17.31 -10.20 -2.15
N ASP A 225 17.04 -11.46 -1.81
CA ASP A 225 17.75 -12.63 -2.35
C ASP A 225 17.55 -12.76 -3.87
N SER A 226 16.45 -12.22 -4.42
CA SER A 226 16.17 -12.11 -5.85
C SER A 226 16.81 -10.88 -6.51
N GLY A 227 17.53 -10.04 -5.76
CA GLY A 227 18.28 -8.88 -6.26
C GLY A 227 17.51 -7.55 -6.30
N PHE A 228 16.31 -7.48 -5.75
CA PHE A 228 15.58 -6.21 -5.66
C PHE A 228 16.11 -5.35 -4.51
N PRO A 229 16.21 -4.01 -4.68
CA PRO A 229 16.33 -3.08 -3.56
C PRO A 229 15.12 -3.20 -2.63
N VAL A 230 15.36 -3.37 -1.33
CA VAL A 230 14.28 -3.51 -0.34
C VAL A 230 14.33 -2.39 0.68
N ARG A 231 13.19 -1.74 0.87
CA ARG A 231 12.91 -0.79 1.95
C ARG A 231 12.08 -1.46 3.03
N LEU A 232 12.42 -1.23 4.29
CA LEU A 232 11.52 -1.57 5.40
C LEU A 232 10.81 -0.33 5.92
N CYS A 233 9.48 -0.44 6.03
CA CYS A 233 8.63 0.65 6.49
C CYS A 233 8.06 0.31 7.86
N PHE A 234 8.60 0.95 8.89
CA PHE A 234 8.03 0.96 10.24
C PHE A 234 7.09 2.17 10.37
N ASP A 235 6.23 2.31 9.38
CA ASP A 235 5.22 3.37 9.30
C ASP A 235 3.88 2.84 8.77
N PRO A 236 2.76 3.19 9.41
CA PRO A 236 2.69 3.93 10.66
C PRO A 236 2.96 3.05 11.88
N MET A 237 3.72 3.59 12.85
CA MET A 237 3.79 2.98 14.17
C MET A 237 2.47 3.21 14.91
N ILE A 238 1.92 2.14 15.48
CA ILE A 238 0.67 2.15 16.22
C ILE A 238 0.96 1.95 17.71
N TYR A 239 0.51 2.89 18.53
CA TYR A 239 0.62 2.78 19.98
C TYR A 239 -0.27 1.66 20.50
N CYS A 240 0.31 0.77 21.30
CA CYS A 240 -0.39 -0.35 21.91
C CYS A 240 0.13 -0.63 23.33
N LYS A 241 -0.55 -1.48 24.08
CA LYS A 241 -0.08 -1.90 25.40
C LYS A 241 1.28 -2.59 25.27
N ASP A 242 2.24 -2.22 26.14
CA ASP A 242 3.63 -2.70 26.12
C ASP A 242 4.34 -2.43 24.77
N TRP A 243 4.05 -1.28 24.15
CA TRP A 243 4.56 -0.94 22.83
C TRP A 243 6.10 -1.05 22.75
N ARG A 244 6.86 -0.67 23.78
CA ARG A 244 8.32 -0.79 23.77
C ARG A 244 8.76 -2.26 23.61
N GLY A 245 8.17 -3.16 24.38
CA GLY A 245 8.44 -4.59 24.27
C GLY A 245 8.01 -5.17 22.91
N GLU A 246 6.86 -4.74 22.38
CA GLU A 246 6.35 -5.18 21.09
C GLU A 246 7.25 -4.72 19.93
N TYR A 247 7.67 -3.45 19.90
CA TYR A 247 8.56 -2.93 18.86
C TYR A 247 9.98 -3.46 19.01
N SER A 248 10.49 -3.67 20.23
CA SER A 248 11.78 -4.30 20.46
C SER A 248 11.82 -5.74 19.90
N ARG A 249 10.78 -6.55 20.15
CA ARG A 249 10.66 -7.89 19.57
C ARG A 249 10.61 -7.85 18.04
N MET A 250 9.80 -6.95 17.47
CA MET A 250 9.69 -6.78 16.02
C MET A 250 11.05 -6.44 15.37
N VAL A 251 11.80 -5.51 15.94
CA VAL A 251 13.15 -5.15 15.45
C VAL A 251 14.10 -6.35 15.54
N GLY A 252 14.07 -7.09 16.65
CA GLY A 252 14.84 -8.33 16.81
C GLY A 252 14.46 -9.38 15.77
N ASP A 253 13.17 -9.61 15.52
CA ASP A 253 12.68 -10.55 14.51
C ASP A 253 13.15 -10.17 13.10
N VAL A 254 13.04 -8.88 12.74
CA VAL A 254 13.49 -8.35 11.44
C VAL A 254 14.99 -8.61 11.25
N PHE A 255 15.82 -8.11 12.14
CA PHE A 255 17.27 -8.14 11.94
C PHE A 255 17.92 -9.49 12.28
N SER A 256 17.16 -10.43 12.86
CA SER A 256 17.55 -11.84 12.89
C SER A 256 17.49 -12.53 11.50
N GLN A 257 16.70 -12.00 10.57
CA GLN A 257 16.45 -12.56 9.23
C GLN A 257 17.07 -11.74 8.11
N ILE A 258 17.19 -10.43 8.30
CA ILE A 258 17.62 -9.47 7.30
C ILE A 258 18.88 -8.76 7.77
N ASP A 259 19.91 -8.79 6.94
CA ASP A 259 21.12 -8.00 7.12
C ASP A 259 20.81 -6.52 6.82
N GLY A 260 20.78 -5.67 7.85
CA GLY A 260 20.45 -4.25 7.72
C GLY A 260 21.39 -3.48 6.79
N SER A 261 22.64 -3.93 6.66
CA SER A 261 23.62 -3.32 5.75
C SER A 261 23.25 -3.45 4.27
N LYS A 262 22.40 -4.44 3.92
CA LYS A 262 21.95 -4.73 2.56
C LYS A 262 20.61 -4.10 2.21
N LEU A 263 19.89 -3.53 3.19
CA LEU A 263 18.67 -2.80 2.92
C LEU A 263 18.97 -1.58 2.04
N TRP A 264 18.01 -1.21 1.19
CA TRP A 264 18.06 0.06 0.47
C TRP A 264 18.01 1.23 1.45
N ASP A 265 16.96 1.27 2.25
CA ASP A 265 16.76 2.22 3.34
C ASP A 265 15.63 1.73 4.29
N VAL A 266 15.33 2.55 5.30
CA VAL A 266 14.26 2.34 6.27
C VAL A 266 13.44 3.60 6.43
N SER A 267 12.11 3.45 6.52
CA SER A 267 11.17 4.51 6.86
C SER A 267 10.59 4.29 8.25
N ILE A 268 10.62 5.32 9.09
CA ILE A 268 10.04 5.32 10.44
C ILE A 268 9.04 6.48 10.55
N GLY A 269 7.86 6.22 11.09
CA GLY A 269 6.88 7.27 11.34
C GLY A 269 5.72 6.81 12.21
N SER A 270 5.30 7.64 13.13
CA SER A 270 4.11 7.39 13.94
C SER A 270 2.83 7.68 13.16
N PHE A 271 1.71 7.09 13.64
CA PHE A 271 0.41 7.28 12.98
C PHE A 271 0.00 8.75 12.91
N ARG A 272 -0.35 9.17 11.70
CA ARG A 272 -0.85 10.51 11.38
C ARG A 272 -1.91 10.41 10.28
N ILE A 273 -2.99 11.19 10.42
CA ILE A 273 -4.09 11.15 9.46
C ILE A 273 -4.78 12.52 9.37
N SER A 274 -5.29 12.86 8.18
CA SER A 274 -6.05 14.10 8.01
C SER A 274 -7.31 14.11 8.87
N GLN A 275 -7.67 15.29 9.36
CA GLN A 275 -8.84 15.50 10.22
C GLN A 275 -10.13 14.97 9.59
N ASP A 276 -10.32 15.22 8.29
CA ASP A 276 -11.57 14.85 7.62
C ASP A 276 -11.67 13.34 7.40
N TYR A 277 -10.54 12.66 7.16
CA TYR A 277 -10.51 11.21 7.05
C TYR A 277 -10.82 10.56 8.39
N LEU A 278 -10.18 10.99 9.47
CA LEU A 278 -10.44 10.41 10.79
C LEU A 278 -11.89 10.61 11.25
N LYS A 279 -12.51 11.77 10.94
CA LYS A 279 -13.92 12.03 11.25
C LYS A 279 -14.86 11.03 10.55
N LYS A 280 -14.56 10.67 9.29
CA LYS A 280 -15.33 9.65 8.56
C LYS A 280 -15.12 8.26 9.16
N MET A 281 -13.87 7.90 9.45
CA MET A 281 -13.52 6.60 10.03
C MET A 281 -14.15 6.39 11.40
N ARG A 282 -14.18 7.41 12.27
CA ARG A 282 -14.84 7.34 13.58
C ARG A 282 -16.34 7.06 13.48
N LYS A 283 -17.02 7.54 12.44
CA LYS A 283 -18.43 7.22 12.19
C LYS A 283 -18.65 5.77 11.79
N ASP A 284 -17.74 5.24 10.97
CA ASP A 284 -17.87 3.88 10.41
C ASP A 284 -17.34 2.81 11.37
N MET A 285 -16.37 3.16 12.22
CA MET A 285 -15.69 2.25 13.14
C MET A 285 -15.69 2.76 14.60
N PRO A 286 -16.88 2.88 15.26
CA PRO A 286 -16.98 3.46 16.61
C PRO A 286 -16.29 2.62 17.70
N CYS A 287 -16.03 1.34 17.44
CA CYS A 287 -15.40 0.41 18.39
C CYS A 287 -13.89 0.24 18.17
N SER A 288 -13.31 0.81 17.10
CA SER A 288 -11.87 0.69 16.84
C SER A 288 -11.05 1.53 17.83
N ALA A 289 -10.18 0.90 18.59
CA ALA A 289 -9.33 1.60 19.55
C ALA A 289 -8.32 2.54 18.87
N VAL A 290 -7.75 2.12 17.75
CA VAL A 290 -6.79 2.96 17.00
C VAL A 290 -7.48 4.18 16.38
N VAL A 291 -8.69 4.04 15.83
CA VAL A 291 -9.42 5.16 15.21
C VAL A 291 -9.93 6.15 16.27
N ASN A 292 -10.30 5.64 17.46
CA ASN A 292 -10.88 6.46 18.53
C ASN A 292 -9.87 6.90 19.60
N PHE A 293 -8.57 6.66 19.37
CA PHE A 293 -7.52 7.17 20.26
C PHE A 293 -7.63 8.70 20.40
N PRO A 294 -7.31 9.28 21.57
CA PRO A 294 -7.37 10.72 21.83
C PRO A 294 -6.15 11.44 21.20
N TYR A 295 -6.15 11.53 19.88
CA TYR A 295 -5.11 12.20 19.12
C TYR A 295 -5.16 13.72 19.28
N ASP A 296 -3.99 14.38 19.23
CA ASP A 296 -3.89 15.82 19.10
C ASP A 296 -4.06 16.24 17.64
N ASN A 297 -4.73 17.39 17.42
CA ASN A 297 -4.85 17.97 16.09
C ASN A 297 -3.77 19.03 15.89
N VAL A 298 -2.87 18.79 14.95
CA VAL A 298 -1.81 19.73 14.57
C VAL A 298 -1.96 20.07 13.09
N ASN A 299 -2.29 21.34 12.82
CA ASN A 299 -2.45 21.86 11.45
C ASN A 299 -3.40 21.03 10.55
N GLY A 300 -4.50 20.53 11.12
CA GLY A 300 -5.49 19.75 10.37
C GLY A 300 -5.16 18.25 10.24
N TYR A 301 -4.11 17.78 10.88
CA TYR A 301 -3.76 16.38 10.99
C TYR A 301 -3.87 15.90 12.43
N TYR A 302 -4.47 14.73 12.63
CA TYR A 302 -4.47 14.03 13.91
C TYR A 302 -3.23 13.15 14.02
N GLN A 303 -2.53 13.27 15.13
CA GLN A 303 -1.34 12.49 15.48
C GLN A 303 -1.32 12.18 16.98
N TYR A 304 -0.46 11.28 17.40
CA TYR A 304 -0.28 11.05 18.85
C TYR A 304 0.17 12.32 19.57
N PRO A 305 -0.22 12.51 20.87
CA PRO A 305 0.35 13.54 21.73
C PRO A 305 1.87 13.51 21.65
N GLU A 306 2.49 14.70 21.71
CA GLU A 306 3.93 14.90 21.46
C GLU A 306 4.82 13.96 22.29
N ASN A 307 4.49 13.78 23.58
CA ASN A 307 5.24 12.89 24.47
C ASN A 307 5.20 11.42 24.05
N ILE A 308 4.08 10.94 23.48
CA ILE A 308 3.97 9.57 22.96
C ILE A 308 4.70 9.47 21.62
N ARG A 309 4.48 10.45 20.75
CA ARG A 309 5.06 10.48 19.40
C ARG A 309 6.58 10.48 19.45
N SER A 310 7.18 11.45 20.15
CA SER A 310 8.64 11.59 20.26
C SER A 310 9.28 10.37 20.92
N ASP A 311 8.65 9.85 21.97
CA ASP A 311 9.14 8.68 22.70
C ASP A 311 9.18 7.40 21.81
N MET A 312 8.14 7.20 20.98
CA MET A 312 8.11 6.08 20.03
C MET A 312 9.12 6.25 18.89
N GLU A 313 9.22 7.46 18.34
CA GLU A 313 10.10 7.76 17.22
C GLU A 313 11.58 7.67 17.65
N GLU A 314 11.95 8.27 18.78
CA GLU A 314 13.30 8.19 19.33
C GLU A 314 13.73 6.74 19.65
N PHE A 315 12.82 5.98 20.27
CA PHE A 315 13.05 4.56 20.54
C PHE A 315 13.33 3.77 19.26
N MET A 316 12.52 3.95 18.23
CA MET A 316 12.68 3.22 16.96
C MET A 316 13.94 3.64 16.20
N ILE A 317 14.27 4.93 16.17
CA ILE A 317 15.53 5.41 15.59
C ILE A 317 16.71 4.73 16.29
N GLN A 318 16.72 4.72 17.61
CA GLN A 318 17.81 4.10 18.38
C GLN A 318 17.91 2.61 18.07
N ALA A 319 16.79 1.87 18.15
CA ALA A 319 16.77 0.43 17.93
C ALA A 319 17.20 0.02 16.50
N VAL A 320 16.76 0.78 15.48
CA VAL A 320 17.10 0.50 14.08
C VAL A 320 18.52 0.94 13.75
N SER A 321 19.04 2.00 14.38
CA SER A 321 20.42 2.49 14.15
C SER A 321 21.51 1.52 14.60
N GLU A 322 21.17 0.46 15.35
CA GLU A 322 22.09 -0.62 15.66
C GLU A 322 22.40 -1.51 14.44
N TYR A 323 21.55 -1.49 13.42
CA TYR A 323 21.60 -2.38 12.25
C TYR A 323 21.71 -1.63 10.92
N VAL A 324 21.26 -0.38 10.85
CA VAL A 324 21.18 0.42 9.62
C VAL A 324 21.84 1.78 9.85
N ASP A 325 22.66 2.22 8.90
CA ASP A 325 23.29 3.54 8.95
C ASP A 325 22.27 4.67 9.01
N LYS A 326 22.52 5.67 9.84
CA LYS A 326 21.56 6.76 10.11
C LYS A 326 21.16 7.58 8.89
N ASP A 327 22.02 7.70 7.91
CA ASP A 327 21.77 8.41 6.64
C ASP A 327 20.79 7.66 5.73
N ARG A 328 20.54 6.37 6.01
CA ARG A 328 19.53 5.53 5.35
C ARG A 328 18.25 5.36 6.17
N ILE A 329 18.07 6.10 7.26
CA ILE A 329 16.85 6.10 8.07
C ILE A 329 16.07 7.37 7.79
N PHE A 330 14.94 7.25 7.11
CA PHE A 330 14.03 8.35 6.80
C PHE A 330 12.94 8.46 7.86
N MET A 331 12.78 9.67 8.40
CA MET A 331 11.71 10.00 9.34
C MET A 331 10.58 10.74 8.62
N TRP A 332 9.36 10.36 8.92
CA TRP A 332 8.21 11.17 8.54
C TRP A 332 8.18 12.45 9.40
N LYS A 333 8.18 13.61 8.75
CA LYS A 333 8.12 14.92 9.41
C LYS A 333 6.71 15.50 9.42
#